data_8201d4ef782ffba3217af28e23eb000e
#
_entry.id   8201d4ef782ffba3217af28e23eb000e
#
_cell.length_a   1.000
_cell.length_b   1.000
_cell.length_c   1.000
_cell.angle_alpha   90.00
_cell.angle_beta   90.00
_cell.angle_gamma   90.00
#
_symmetry.space_group_name_H-M   'P 1'
#
loop_
_entity.id
_entity.type
_entity.pdbx_description
1 polymer ?
#
loop_
_entity_poly.entity_id
_entity_poly.type
_entity_poly.pdbx_seq_one_letter_code
_entity_poly.pdbx_strand_id
1 'polypeptide(L)'
;MHKLISLFLVSFIVLTSSATPSHAQRRRANEFVDLSLLVDTNYPCTWPTGFPMFQIRPFKAIGPASIYNIDVLQIDGNTGTQIDVPPHSIPRPGTNLQWEGELGLEYTHKTEPFKFVGEACVIDITELLDTGEPGISPLILVAHVKKWEQDNRELGPGDVVLFKSGYSDLYYKPYPEGYHFIAGCLDKKFSGWPDPAPETMDYLGKKGVWHVGVDSPSIGPIPDLGEPVHYAGLKHGQIFTESATNLGSLPTTGAFYCCMGPRHTDGPYGEGRSFAIQPGKLATRLIESARAKRAIDLSVVLSSDLPVTWPGRETGSHRHPYLKVDFLYAANLDLYHHTHMMDPMAGTHLVTPSYSLPKTGFKNSSYSPEVQSWLRDYESLYGRRGFSDTTVEQIPLSQMAGNLRVIDVTGLVGSVPADTLPASAMIRPEHVSPFEAKH
;
A
#
# COMPACT_ATOMS: atom_id res chain seq x y z
N MET A 1 41.60 -2.19 -21.86
CA MET A 1 40.45 -1.29 -21.69
C MET A 1 39.55 -1.93 -20.63
N HIS A 2 39.76 -1.60 -19.35
CA HIS A 2 38.99 -2.15 -18.20
C HIS A 2 37.75 -1.25 -18.02
N LYS A 3 36.59 -1.76 -18.42
CA LYS A 3 35.32 -1.12 -18.06
C LYS A 3 34.96 -1.55 -16.63
N LEU A 4 35.22 -0.68 -15.67
CA LEU A 4 34.75 -0.86 -14.30
C LEU A 4 33.21 -0.76 -14.25
N ILE A 5 32.62 -1.85 -13.79
CA ILE A 5 31.19 -1.90 -13.39
C ILE A 5 31.11 -1.31 -11.98
N SER A 6 30.70 -0.06 -11.85
CA SER A 6 30.39 0.49 -10.52
C SER A 6 29.01 -0.03 -10.08
N LEU A 7 29.01 -1.02 -9.20
CA LEU A 7 27.82 -1.54 -8.57
C LEU A 7 27.62 -0.80 -7.23
N PHE A 8 26.51 -0.09 -7.08
CA PHE A 8 26.06 0.38 -5.78
C PHE A 8 25.52 -0.79 -5.00
N LEU A 9 26.22 -1.17 -3.94
CA LEU A 9 25.78 -2.21 -3.04
C LEU A 9 25.36 -1.56 -1.72
N VAL A 10 24.08 -1.66 -1.40
CA VAL A 10 23.60 -1.48 -0.02
C VAL A 10 23.92 -2.77 0.71
N SER A 11 24.92 -2.75 1.59
CA SER A 11 25.28 -3.93 2.39
C SER A 11 24.26 -4.11 3.51
N PHE A 12 23.34 -5.06 3.33
CA PHE A 12 22.55 -5.60 4.43
C PHE A 12 23.28 -6.79 5.04
N ILE A 13 23.70 -6.67 6.29
CA ILE A 13 24.08 -7.83 7.10
C ILE A 13 22.79 -8.52 7.51
N VAL A 14 22.38 -9.54 6.78
CA VAL A 14 21.33 -10.46 7.23
C VAL A 14 22.00 -11.52 8.08
N LEU A 15 21.98 -11.32 9.37
CA LEU A 15 22.23 -12.40 10.32
C LEU A 15 21.04 -13.37 10.27
N THR A 16 21.10 -14.38 9.42
CA THR A 16 20.17 -15.50 9.48
C THR A 16 20.51 -16.38 10.66
N SER A 17 20.16 -15.96 11.86
CA SER A 17 20.02 -16.89 12.95
C SER A 17 18.63 -17.55 12.78
N SER A 18 18.61 -18.85 12.63
CA SER A 18 17.41 -19.70 12.78
C SER A 18 17.00 -19.75 14.26
N ALA A 19 17.02 -18.59 14.94
CA ALA A 19 16.53 -18.45 16.30
C ALA A 19 15.02 -18.51 16.26
N THR A 20 14.44 -19.49 16.93
CA THR A 20 13.01 -19.52 17.27
C THR A 20 12.65 -18.12 17.82
N PRO A 21 11.62 -17.46 17.26
CA PRO A 21 11.27 -16.12 17.70
C PRO A 21 11.05 -16.09 19.21
N SER A 22 11.62 -15.11 19.88
CA SER A 22 11.46 -14.95 21.32
C SER A 22 9.97 -14.77 21.68
N HIS A 23 9.61 -15.08 22.93
CA HIS A 23 8.22 -14.90 23.40
C HIS A 23 7.70 -13.46 23.17
N ALA A 24 8.60 -12.47 23.24
CA ALA A 24 8.31 -11.06 22.93
C ALA A 24 8.05 -10.83 21.42
N GLN A 25 8.78 -11.50 20.55
CA GLN A 25 8.54 -11.43 19.09
C GLN A 25 7.23 -12.11 18.68
N ARG A 26 6.89 -13.26 19.29
CA ARG A 26 5.60 -13.94 19.08
C ARG A 26 4.43 -13.10 19.59
N ARG A 27 4.60 -12.42 20.74
CA ARG A 27 3.58 -11.51 21.29
C ARG A 27 3.36 -10.30 20.39
N ARG A 28 4.42 -9.73 19.80
CA ARG A 28 4.33 -8.64 18.81
C ARG A 28 3.69 -9.08 17.50
N ALA A 29 3.94 -10.30 17.05
CA ALA A 29 3.33 -10.81 15.82
C ALA A 29 1.79 -10.88 15.93
N ASN A 30 1.25 -11.16 17.11
CA ASN A 30 -0.20 -11.20 17.36
C ASN A 30 -0.82 -9.82 17.62
N GLU A 31 0.00 -8.76 17.74
CA GLU A 31 -0.47 -7.40 17.96
C GLU A 31 -0.89 -6.73 16.63
N PHE A 32 -0.32 -7.17 15.51
CA PHE A 32 -0.59 -6.62 14.18
C PHE A 32 -1.56 -7.53 13.42
N VAL A 33 -2.55 -6.92 12.78
CA VAL A 33 -3.53 -7.59 11.93
C VAL A 33 -3.38 -7.03 10.51
N ASP A 34 -3.09 -7.90 9.53
CA ASP A 34 -3.06 -7.53 8.12
C ASP A 34 -4.50 -7.50 7.58
N LEU A 35 -4.85 -6.39 6.99
CA LEU A 35 -6.18 -6.11 6.46
C LEU A 35 -6.15 -5.89 4.94
N SER A 36 -5.05 -6.23 4.28
CA SER A 36 -4.88 -6.07 2.84
C SER A 36 -5.11 -7.37 2.09
N LEU A 37 -5.71 -7.27 0.93
CA LEU A 37 -5.81 -8.38 -0.02
C LEU A 37 -4.44 -8.74 -0.59
N LEU A 38 -4.22 -10.01 -0.87
CA LEU A 38 -3.07 -10.47 -1.65
C LEU A 38 -3.24 -10.04 -3.11
N VAL A 39 -2.28 -9.31 -3.66
CA VAL A 39 -2.27 -8.93 -5.08
C VAL A 39 -1.53 -10.00 -5.88
N ASP A 40 -2.26 -10.70 -6.74
CA ASP A 40 -1.74 -11.77 -7.59
C ASP A 40 -2.53 -11.84 -8.90
N THR A 41 -1.87 -12.19 -9.99
CA THR A 41 -2.49 -12.29 -11.33
C THR A 41 -3.58 -13.36 -11.44
N ASN A 42 -3.61 -14.30 -10.49
CA ASN A 42 -4.63 -15.36 -10.43
C ASN A 42 -5.85 -14.99 -9.55
N TYR A 43 -5.85 -13.78 -8.97
CA TYR A 43 -6.92 -13.29 -8.10
C TYR A 43 -7.69 -12.15 -8.78
N PRO A 44 -8.95 -11.91 -8.38
CA PRO A 44 -9.77 -10.81 -8.90
C PRO A 44 -9.36 -9.47 -8.27
N CYS A 45 -8.05 -9.14 -8.33
CA CYS A 45 -7.50 -7.96 -7.67
C CYS A 45 -7.66 -6.67 -8.47
N THR A 46 -8.14 -6.74 -9.72
CA THR A 46 -8.40 -5.59 -10.59
C THR A 46 -9.83 -5.62 -11.12
N TRP A 47 -10.34 -4.44 -11.46
CA TRP A 47 -11.66 -4.34 -12.08
C TRP A 47 -11.70 -5.10 -13.42
N PRO A 48 -12.78 -5.89 -13.69
CA PRO A 48 -12.82 -6.78 -14.85
C PRO A 48 -13.00 -6.06 -16.19
N THR A 49 -13.42 -4.79 -16.17
CA THR A 49 -13.68 -4.00 -17.38
C THR A 49 -13.18 -2.57 -17.21
N GLY A 50 -12.64 -2.00 -18.28
CA GLY A 50 -12.22 -0.59 -18.30
C GLY A 50 -10.86 -0.29 -17.71
N PHE A 51 -10.22 -1.24 -17.01
CA PHE A 51 -8.94 -1.06 -16.35
C PHE A 51 -7.91 -2.05 -16.86
N PRO A 52 -6.64 -1.67 -16.96
CA PRO A 52 -5.58 -2.61 -17.28
C PRO A 52 -5.38 -3.59 -16.12
N MET A 53 -5.27 -4.86 -16.45
CA MET A 53 -5.05 -5.91 -15.46
C MET A 53 -3.68 -5.76 -14.80
N PHE A 54 -3.60 -6.10 -13.51
CA PHE A 54 -2.36 -6.23 -12.80
C PHE A 54 -1.42 -7.21 -13.53
N GLN A 55 -0.18 -6.78 -13.74
CA GLN A 55 0.88 -7.61 -14.31
C GLN A 55 2.18 -7.39 -13.55
N ILE A 56 2.90 -8.48 -13.30
CA ILE A 56 4.25 -8.46 -12.79
C ILE A 56 5.14 -9.25 -13.75
N ARG A 57 6.26 -8.66 -14.17
CA ARG A 57 7.19 -9.27 -15.13
C ARG A 57 8.62 -9.14 -14.62
N PRO A 58 9.41 -10.21 -14.62
CA PRO A 58 10.82 -10.10 -14.33
C PRO A 58 11.54 -9.21 -15.37
N PHE A 59 12.22 -8.16 -14.89
CA PHE A 59 13.15 -7.36 -15.68
C PHE A 59 14.57 -7.88 -15.55
N LYS A 60 14.95 -8.27 -14.33
CA LYS A 60 16.20 -9.00 -14.03
C LYS A 60 15.88 -10.14 -13.08
N ALA A 61 16.48 -11.27 -13.30
CA ALA A 61 16.38 -12.41 -12.42
C ALA A 61 17.78 -12.88 -12.00
N ILE A 62 17.90 -13.32 -10.76
CA ILE A 62 19.11 -13.98 -10.27
C ILE A 62 19.44 -15.16 -11.20
N GLY A 63 20.61 -15.11 -11.83
CA GLY A 63 21.03 -16.05 -12.86
C GLY A 63 22.33 -15.63 -13.53
N PRO A 64 22.57 -16.04 -14.79
CA PRO A 64 23.89 -15.88 -15.42
C PRO A 64 24.45 -14.45 -15.37
N ALA A 65 23.61 -13.44 -15.52
CA ALA A 65 24.04 -12.04 -15.64
C ALA A 65 23.61 -11.15 -14.47
N SER A 66 22.87 -11.67 -13.49
CA SER A 66 22.37 -10.86 -12.39
C SER A 66 22.46 -11.57 -11.04
N ILE A 67 22.83 -10.81 -10.01
CA ILE A 67 22.87 -11.27 -8.62
C ILE A 67 21.68 -10.78 -7.81
N TYR A 68 20.72 -10.14 -8.45
CA TYR A 68 19.50 -9.61 -7.82
C TYR A 68 18.31 -9.72 -8.77
N ASN A 69 17.11 -9.66 -8.19
CA ASN A 69 15.85 -9.66 -8.92
C ASN A 69 15.32 -8.24 -9.03
N ILE A 70 14.77 -7.88 -10.18
CA ILE A 70 13.96 -6.69 -10.40
C ILE A 70 12.77 -7.09 -11.25
N ASP A 71 11.60 -6.61 -10.87
CA ASP A 71 10.38 -6.77 -11.63
C ASP A 71 9.95 -5.44 -12.25
N VAL A 72 9.02 -5.49 -13.19
CA VAL A 72 8.24 -4.35 -13.66
C VAL A 72 6.79 -4.66 -13.33
N LEU A 73 6.14 -3.71 -12.66
CA LEU A 73 4.73 -3.77 -12.34
C LEU A 73 3.94 -2.91 -13.32
N GLN A 74 2.82 -3.45 -13.79
CA GLN A 74 1.72 -2.68 -14.33
C GLN A 74 0.58 -2.80 -13.33
N ILE A 75 0.22 -1.69 -12.72
CA ILE A 75 -0.77 -1.67 -11.65
C ILE A 75 -1.71 -0.47 -11.82
N ASP A 76 -2.99 -0.71 -11.77
CA ASP A 76 -3.99 0.34 -11.59
C ASP A 76 -4.15 0.63 -10.10
N GLY A 77 -4.34 1.88 -9.72
CA GLY A 77 -4.50 2.25 -8.32
C GLY A 77 -5.70 1.62 -7.61
N ASN A 78 -6.69 1.10 -8.38
CA ASN A 78 -7.79 0.29 -7.83
C ASN A 78 -7.44 -1.21 -7.70
N THR A 79 -6.17 -1.56 -7.61
CA THR A 79 -5.75 -2.96 -7.51
C THR A 79 -5.69 -3.40 -6.05
N GLY A 80 -6.51 -4.39 -5.69
CA GLY A 80 -6.58 -4.95 -4.34
C GLY A 80 -7.08 -3.93 -3.31
N THR A 81 -6.49 -3.93 -2.11
CA THR A 81 -6.80 -2.93 -1.09
C THR A 81 -6.23 -1.58 -1.50
N GLN A 82 -7.06 -0.55 -1.50
CA GLN A 82 -6.75 0.77 -2.05
C GLN A 82 -7.25 1.91 -1.18
N ILE A 83 -6.73 3.10 -1.46
CA ILE A 83 -7.14 4.37 -0.86
C ILE A 83 -7.67 5.29 -1.95
N ASP A 84 -8.86 5.85 -1.75
CA ASP A 84 -9.39 6.95 -2.56
C ASP A 84 -9.28 8.26 -1.80
N VAL A 85 -8.99 9.31 -2.55
CA VAL A 85 -8.96 10.69 -2.04
C VAL A 85 -9.89 11.57 -2.87
N PRO A 86 -10.24 12.78 -2.40
CA PRO A 86 -11.29 13.59 -3.01
C PRO A 86 -11.25 13.73 -4.54
N PRO A 87 -10.10 13.90 -5.21
CA PRO A 87 -10.05 13.98 -6.67
C PRO A 87 -10.58 12.77 -7.43
N HIS A 88 -10.82 11.64 -6.75
CA HIS A 88 -11.39 10.46 -7.38
C HIS A 88 -12.79 10.72 -7.95
N SER A 89 -13.62 11.51 -7.24
CA SER A 89 -14.98 11.89 -7.69
C SER A 89 -15.23 13.39 -7.70
N ILE A 90 -14.29 14.20 -7.26
CA ILE A 90 -14.43 15.65 -7.28
C ILE A 90 -13.52 16.21 -8.36
N PRO A 91 -14.08 16.70 -9.47
CA PRO A 91 -13.31 17.34 -10.50
C PRO A 91 -12.62 18.61 -9.97
N ARG A 92 -11.42 18.88 -10.47
CA ARG A 92 -10.71 20.10 -10.14
C ARG A 92 -11.45 21.34 -10.68
N PRO A 93 -11.28 22.50 -10.04
CA PRO A 93 -11.88 23.75 -10.50
C PRO A 93 -11.52 24.08 -11.95
N GLY A 94 -12.50 24.58 -12.71
CA GLY A 94 -12.32 25.00 -14.09
C GLY A 94 -12.50 23.90 -15.14
N THR A 95 -12.93 22.71 -14.75
CA THR A 95 -13.27 21.62 -15.67
C THR A 95 -14.66 21.79 -16.30
N ASN A 96 -15.54 22.58 -15.70
CA ASN A 96 -16.95 22.72 -16.02
C ASN A 96 -17.73 21.39 -15.88
N LEU A 97 -17.23 20.51 -15.03
CA LEU A 97 -17.90 19.24 -14.73
C LEU A 97 -18.78 19.38 -13.50
N GLN A 98 -19.76 18.52 -13.38
CA GLN A 98 -20.60 18.45 -12.19
C GLN A 98 -19.72 18.21 -10.96
N TRP A 99 -20.02 18.88 -9.85
CA TRP A 99 -19.35 18.76 -8.55
C TRP A 99 -17.90 19.25 -8.49
N GLU A 100 -17.41 19.98 -9.49
CA GLU A 100 -16.06 20.55 -9.43
C GLU A 100 -15.85 21.40 -8.17
N GLY A 101 -14.65 21.35 -7.60
CA GLY A 101 -14.32 22.10 -6.40
C GLY A 101 -12.85 21.98 -5.98
N GLU A 102 -12.46 22.77 -4.96
CA GLU A 102 -11.06 22.82 -4.47
C GLU A 102 -10.57 21.47 -3.95
N LEU A 103 -11.46 20.63 -3.40
CA LEU A 103 -11.10 19.26 -2.98
C LEU A 103 -10.62 18.39 -4.14
N GLY A 104 -10.98 18.72 -5.39
CA GLY A 104 -10.45 18.08 -6.59
C GLY A 104 -8.94 18.31 -6.83
N LEU A 105 -8.27 19.07 -5.96
CA LEU A 105 -6.82 19.30 -5.97
C LEU A 105 -6.08 18.56 -4.85
N GLU A 106 -6.80 17.87 -3.95
CA GLU A 106 -6.24 17.14 -2.80
C GLU A 106 -5.80 15.71 -3.16
N TYR A 107 -4.95 15.57 -4.16
CA TYR A 107 -4.38 14.29 -4.58
C TYR A 107 -3.59 13.58 -3.46
N THR A 108 -3.27 12.31 -3.61
CA THR A 108 -2.62 11.47 -2.58
C THR A 108 -1.34 12.10 -2.01
N HIS A 109 -0.57 12.83 -2.83
CA HIS A 109 0.64 13.51 -2.36
C HIS A 109 0.37 14.78 -1.51
N LYS A 110 -0.86 15.30 -1.53
CA LYS A 110 -1.29 16.48 -0.75
C LYS A 110 -2.18 16.11 0.44
N THR A 111 -2.75 14.91 0.42
CA THR A 111 -3.63 14.46 1.51
C THR A 111 -2.85 14.39 2.82
N GLU A 112 -3.43 14.97 3.85
CA GLU A 112 -2.82 15.06 5.17
C GLU A 112 -2.60 13.67 5.79
N PRO A 113 -1.38 13.32 6.27
CA PRO A 113 -1.05 11.97 6.73
C PRO A 113 -1.95 11.44 7.85
N PHE A 114 -2.51 12.32 8.68
CA PHE A 114 -3.40 11.92 9.77
C PHE A 114 -4.74 11.34 9.28
N LYS A 115 -5.16 11.63 8.04
CA LYS A 115 -6.40 11.08 7.47
C LYS A 115 -6.30 9.56 7.22
N PHE A 116 -5.09 9.06 6.99
CA PHE A 116 -4.85 7.64 6.71
C PHE A 116 -4.83 6.76 7.96
N VAL A 117 -4.93 7.34 9.15
CA VAL A 117 -4.80 6.63 10.43
C VAL A 117 -5.87 7.08 11.43
N GLY A 118 -6.22 6.18 12.37
CA GLY A 118 -7.17 6.53 13.43
C GLY A 118 -7.58 5.35 14.29
N GLU A 119 -8.61 5.55 15.11
CA GLU A 119 -9.25 4.46 15.84
C GLU A 119 -10.18 3.69 14.91
N ALA A 120 -9.98 2.38 14.78
CA ALA A 120 -10.92 1.51 14.08
C ALA A 120 -12.26 1.44 14.84
N CYS A 121 -13.34 1.86 14.17
CA CYS A 121 -14.72 1.73 14.61
C CYS A 121 -15.41 0.75 13.67
N VAL A 122 -15.45 -0.53 14.07
CA VAL A 122 -15.97 -1.61 13.22
C VAL A 122 -17.49 -1.73 13.41
N ILE A 123 -18.21 -1.46 12.32
CA ILE A 123 -19.66 -1.61 12.25
C ILE A 123 -19.98 -2.95 11.56
N ASP A 124 -20.52 -3.87 12.32
CA ASP A 124 -20.91 -5.18 11.82
C ASP A 124 -22.19 -5.08 11.00
N ILE A 125 -22.10 -5.41 9.71
CA ILE A 125 -23.22 -5.41 8.76
C ILE A 125 -23.30 -6.77 8.03
N THR A 126 -22.84 -7.82 8.69
CA THR A 126 -22.83 -9.18 8.12
C THR A 126 -24.23 -9.65 7.73
N GLU A 127 -25.27 -9.14 8.38
CA GLU A 127 -26.67 -9.44 8.08
C GLU A 127 -27.10 -8.97 6.69
N LEU A 128 -26.34 -8.07 6.05
CA LEU A 128 -26.64 -7.61 4.68
C LEU A 128 -26.00 -8.49 3.60
N LEU A 129 -25.08 -9.39 3.99
CA LEU A 129 -24.37 -10.23 3.01
C LEU A 129 -25.37 -11.12 2.26
N ASP A 130 -25.27 -11.14 0.93
CA ASP A 130 -26.12 -11.92 0.01
C ASP A 130 -27.63 -11.66 0.10
N THR A 131 -28.05 -10.54 0.66
CA THR A 131 -29.49 -10.20 0.77
C THR A 131 -30.03 -9.41 -0.44
N GLY A 132 -29.15 -8.92 -1.32
CA GLY A 132 -29.54 -8.20 -2.54
C GLY A 132 -30.02 -9.12 -3.65
N GLU A 133 -30.78 -8.57 -4.58
CA GLU A 133 -31.06 -9.22 -5.85
C GLU A 133 -29.77 -9.31 -6.70
N PRO A 134 -29.71 -10.25 -7.66
CA PRO A 134 -28.55 -10.35 -8.55
C PRO A 134 -28.23 -9.03 -9.26
N GLY A 135 -27.01 -8.53 -9.06
CA GLY A 135 -26.54 -7.25 -9.59
C GLY A 135 -27.03 -6.01 -8.84
N ILE A 136 -27.57 -6.18 -7.63
CA ILE A 136 -28.05 -5.08 -6.78
C ILE A 136 -27.39 -5.19 -5.40
N SER A 137 -26.74 -4.12 -4.94
CA SER A 137 -26.10 -4.04 -3.65
C SER A 137 -27.11 -3.80 -2.51
N PRO A 138 -27.05 -4.57 -1.43
CA PRO A 138 -27.72 -4.20 -0.18
C PRO A 138 -27.10 -2.93 0.40
N LEU A 139 -27.95 -2.01 0.87
CA LEU A 139 -27.48 -0.70 1.33
C LEU A 139 -27.27 -0.65 2.84
N ILE A 140 -26.10 -0.14 3.24
CA ILE A 140 -25.81 0.22 4.61
C ILE A 140 -26.42 1.60 4.87
N LEU A 141 -27.46 1.63 5.69
CA LEU A 141 -28.24 2.83 5.99
C LEU A 141 -27.69 3.56 7.23
N VAL A 142 -28.04 4.84 7.37
CA VAL A 142 -27.74 5.65 8.58
C VAL A 142 -28.19 4.94 9.86
N ALA A 143 -29.25 4.14 9.78
CA ALA A 143 -29.76 3.38 10.92
C ALA A 143 -28.73 2.40 11.51
N HIS A 144 -27.90 1.73 10.66
CA HIS A 144 -26.84 0.84 11.12
C HIS A 144 -25.76 1.61 11.89
N VAL A 145 -25.38 2.78 11.39
CA VAL A 145 -24.42 3.65 12.08
C VAL A 145 -24.97 4.15 13.41
N LYS A 146 -26.20 4.63 13.43
CA LYS A 146 -26.85 5.11 14.68
C LYS A 146 -27.02 4.00 15.71
N LYS A 147 -27.34 2.78 15.27
CA LYS A 147 -27.39 1.65 16.16
C LYS A 147 -26.03 1.39 16.81
N TRP A 148 -24.96 1.38 16.01
CA TRP A 148 -23.60 1.24 16.52
C TRP A 148 -23.25 2.35 17.53
N GLU A 149 -23.61 3.60 17.24
CA GLU A 149 -23.38 4.73 18.14
C GLU A 149 -24.13 4.57 19.48
N GLN A 150 -25.35 4.10 19.44
CA GLN A 150 -26.13 3.79 20.66
C GLN A 150 -25.50 2.70 21.52
N ASP A 151 -24.95 1.68 20.86
CA ASP A 151 -24.37 0.51 21.56
C ASP A 151 -22.94 0.80 22.07
N ASN A 152 -22.25 1.82 21.53
CA ASN A 152 -20.86 2.13 21.84
C ASN A 152 -20.64 3.62 22.24
N ARG A 153 -20.47 4.48 21.28
CA ARG A 153 -20.23 5.92 21.46
C ARG A 153 -20.51 6.69 20.17
N GLU A 154 -20.64 7.99 20.26
CA GLU A 154 -20.68 8.83 19.05
C GLU A 154 -19.38 8.75 18.25
N LEU A 155 -19.52 8.77 16.92
CA LEU A 155 -18.43 8.87 15.96
C LEU A 155 -18.04 10.32 15.74
N GLY A 156 -16.78 10.55 15.38
CA GLY A 156 -16.27 11.89 15.13
C GLY A 156 -14.84 11.92 14.57
N PRO A 157 -14.19 13.10 14.63
CA PRO A 157 -12.84 13.28 14.12
C PRO A 157 -11.81 12.33 14.77
N GLY A 158 -11.01 11.67 13.94
CA GLY A 158 -10.00 10.69 14.37
C GLY A 158 -10.49 9.25 14.40
N ASP A 159 -11.77 9.04 14.10
CA ASP A 159 -12.31 7.69 13.92
C ASP A 159 -12.17 7.27 12.46
N VAL A 160 -11.87 5.98 12.28
CA VAL A 160 -11.92 5.29 10.99
C VAL A 160 -13.10 4.32 11.06
N VAL A 161 -14.15 4.58 10.31
CA VAL A 161 -15.34 3.74 10.28
C VAL A 161 -15.11 2.62 9.29
N LEU A 162 -15.16 1.37 9.75
CA LEU A 162 -14.97 0.18 8.95
C LEU A 162 -16.26 -0.64 8.92
N PHE A 163 -16.88 -0.76 7.76
CA PHE A 163 -18.04 -1.61 7.57
C PHE A 163 -17.59 -3.05 7.30
N LYS A 164 -17.95 -3.95 8.21
CA LYS A 164 -17.56 -5.36 8.17
C LYS A 164 -18.75 -6.20 7.69
N SER A 165 -18.69 -6.65 6.46
CA SER A 165 -19.65 -7.60 5.88
C SER A 165 -19.14 -9.05 5.84
N GLY A 166 -17.81 -9.24 5.81
CA GLY A 166 -17.17 -10.52 5.54
C GLY A 166 -17.07 -10.85 4.05
N TYR A 167 -17.38 -9.89 3.17
CA TYR A 167 -17.47 -10.11 1.73
C TYR A 167 -16.12 -10.52 1.13
N SER A 168 -15.05 -9.76 1.38
CA SER A 168 -13.71 -10.10 0.88
C SER A 168 -13.22 -11.44 1.42
N ASP A 169 -13.44 -11.71 2.72
CA ASP A 169 -13.02 -12.97 3.35
C ASP A 169 -13.68 -14.20 2.71
N LEU A 170 -14.90 -14.03 2.20
CA LEU A 170 -15.67 -15.11 1.58
C LEU A 170 -15.40 -15.27 0.09
N TYR A 171 -15.31 -14.17 -0.66
CA TYR A 171 -15.34 -14.18 -2.13
C TYR A 171 -14.02 -13.80 -2.82
N TYR A 172 -13.05 -13.22 -2.10
CA TYR A 172 -11.73 -12.97 -2.69
C TYR A 172 -10.89 -14.25 -2.71
N LYS A 173 -10.97 -14.97 -3.81
CA LYS A 173 -10.33 -16.26 -4.03
C LYS A 173 -9.64 -16.31 -5.39
N PRO A 174 -8.73 -17.25 -5.62
CA PRO A 174 -8.21 -17.49 -6.96
C PRO A 174 -9.33 -17.78 -7.95
N TYR A 175 -9.10 -17.45 -9.22
CA TYR A 175 -10.01 -17.90 -10.29
C TYR A 175 -10.01 -19.43 -10.41
N PRO A 176 -11.15 -20.09 -10.71
CA PRO A 176 -12.40 -19.44 -11.18
C PRO A 176 -13.33 -18.96 -10.05
N GLU A 177 -13.17 -19.38 -8.80
CA GLU A 177 -14.08 -19.04 -7.69
C GLU A 177 -14.14 -17.54 -7.43
N GLY A 178 -13.01 -16.84 -7.59
CA GLY A 178 -12.91 -15.39 -7.44
C GLY A 178 -13.73 -14.58 -8.45
N TYR A 179 -14.34 -15.22 -9.46
CA TYR A 179 -15.27 -14.56 -10.36
C TYR A 179 -16.45 -13.91 -9.62
N HIS A 180 -16.85 -14.46 -8.47
CA HIS A 180 -17.92 -13.90 -7.64
C HIS A 180 -17.59 -12.48 -7.16
N PHE A 181 -16.32 -12.22 -6.80
CA PHE A 181 -15.91 -11.02 -6.06
C PHE A 181 -16.32 -9.70 -6.71
N ILE A 182 -16.18 -9.59 -8.04
CA ILE A 182 -16.61 -8.40 -8.80
C ILE A 182 -17.42 -8.81 -10.03
N ALA A 183 -16.82 -9.55 -10.96
CA ALA A 183 -17.37 -9.78 -12.29
C ALA A 183 -18.73 -10.48 -12.25
N GLY A 184 -18.91 -11.44 -11.38
CA GLY A 184 -20.15 -12.19 -11.26
C GLY A 184 -21.32 -11.33 -10.76
N CYS A 185 -21.07 -10.34 -9.93
CA CYS A 185 -22.08 -9.38 -9.47
C CYS A 185 -22.44 -8.40 -10.60
N LEU A 186 -21.45 -7.88 -11.30
CA LEU A 186 -21.68 -7.01 -12.48
C LEU A 186 -22.43 -7.72 -13.61
N ASP A 187 -22.18 -9.01 -13.79
CA ASP A 187 -22.89 -9.89 -14.73
C ASP A 187 -24.29 -10.32 -14.23
N LYS A 188 -24.73 -9.79 -13.09
CA LYS A 188 -26.04 -10.08 -12.47
C LYS A 188 -26.26 -11.57 -12.18
N LYS A 189 -25.20 -12.29 -11.77
CA LYS A 189 -25.28 -13.69 -11.38
C LYS A 189 -25.37 -13.90 -9.88
N PHE A 190 -24.90 -12.90 -9.13
CA PHE A 190 -24.88 -12.90 -7.66
C PHE A 190 -25.40 -11.56 -7.15
N SER A 191 -25.82 -11.52 -5.87
CA SER A 191 -26.08 -10.27 -5.15
C SER A 191 -24.90 -9.31 -5.29
N GLY A 192 -25.16 -8.02 -5.35
CA GLY A 192 -24.09 -7.03 -5.17
C GLY A 192 -23.54 -7.08 -3.74
N TRP A 193 -22.36 -6.54 -3.56
CA TRP A 193 -21.73 -6.40 -2.23
C TRP A 193 -22.48 -5.38 -1.36
N PRO A 194 -22.57 -5.58 -0.02
CA PRO A 194 -23.13 -4.58 0.89
C PRO A 194 -22.30 -3.31 0.88
N ASP A 195 -22.96 -2.15 0.76
CA ASP A 195 -22.24 -0.88 0.64
C ASP A 195 -23.04 0.30 1.18
N PRO A 196 -22.41 1.40 1.64
CA PRO A 196 -23.13 2.54 2.20
C PRO A 196 -24.03 3.23 1.19
N ALA A 197 -25.18 3.69 1.67
CA ALA A 197 -26.01 4.62 0.93
C ALA A 197 -25.37 6.03 0.92
N PRO A 198 -25.65 6.89 -0.08
CA PRO A 198 -25.11 8.26 -0.11
C PRO A 198 -25.38 9.05 1.16
N GLU A 199 -26.56 8.89 1.76
CA GLU A 199 -26.95 9.55 3.01
C GLU A 199 -26.11 9.08 4.20
N THR A 200 -25.63 7.85 4.17
CA THR A 200 -24.74 7.30 5.22
C THR A 200 -23.37 7.94 5.17
N MET A 201 -22.81 8.13 3.97
CA MET A 201 -21.53 8.82 3.79
C MET A 201 -21.65 10.31 4.16
N ASP A 202 -22.71 10.95 3.73
CA ASP A 202 -23.00 12.36 4.12
C ASP A 202 -23.18 12.51 5.63
N TYR A 203 -23.84 11.58 6.30
CA TYR A 203 -23.98 11.55 7.76
C TYR A 203 -22.64 11.47 8.46
N LEU A 204 -21.77 10.54 8.05
CA LEU A 204 -20.43 10.37 8.60
C LEU A 204 -19.55 11.61 8.35
N GLY A 205 -19.63 12.18 7.14
CA GLY A 205 -18.91 13.39 6.79
C GLY A 205 -19.31 14.59 7.65
N LYS A 206 -20.61 14.79 7.91
CA LYS A 206 -21.13 15.83 8.81
C LYS A 206 -20.70 15.65 10.27
N LYS A 207 -20.40 14.43 10.69
CA LYS A 207 -19.82 14.14 12.01
C LYS A 207 -18.30 14.37 12.08
N GLY A 208 -17.66 14.67 10.96
CA GLY A 208 -16.23 14.89 10.88
C GLY A 208 -15.41 13.60 10.83
N VAL A 209 -16.02 12.47 10.53
CA VAL A 209 -15.30 11.23 10.20
C VAL A 209 -14.59 11.47 8.88
N TRP A 210 -13.26 11.36 8.86
CA TRP A 210 -12.47 11.62 7.67
C TRP A 210 -12.00 10.38 6.92
N HIS A 211 -12.21 9.18 7.48
CA HIS A 211 -11.83 7.91 6.85
C HIS A 211 -12.94 6.87 7.02
N VAL A 212 -13.37 6.32 5.90
CA VAL A 212 -14.36 5.22 5.86
C VAL A 212 -13.76 4.07 5.08
N GLY A 213 -13.97 2.83 5.53
CA GLY A 213 -13.50 1.65 4.84
C GLY A 213 -14.56 0.56 4.75
N VAL A 214 -14.44 -0.26 3.71
CA VAL A 214 -15.30 -1.41 3.44
C VAL A 214 -14.47 -2.65 3.15
N ASP A 215 -15.03 -3.82 3.43
CA ASP A 215 -14.49 -5.10 3.00
C ASP A 215 -15.15 -5.63 1.72
N SER A 216 -15.66 -4.71 0.91
CA SER A 216 -16.21 -4.91 -0.43
C SER A 216 -15.26 -4.33 -1.48
N PRO A 217 -15.43 -4.67 -2.78
CA PRO A 217 -14.55 -4.19 -3.85
C PRO A 217 -14.54 -2.68 -4.06
N SER A 218 -15.59 -1.99 -3.65
CA SER A 218 -15.78 -0.56 -3.83
C SER A 218 -16.68 0.03 -2.75
N ILE A 219 -16.53 1.32 -2.46
CA ILE A 219 -17.55 2.15 -1.82
C ILE A 219 -18.50 2.66 -2.94
N GLY A 220 -19.12 1.73 -3.62
CA GLY A 220 -19.98 1.99 -4.78
C GLY A 220 -21.04 0.92 -4.97
N PRO A 221 -22.24 1.09 -4.37
CA PRO A 221 -23.31 0.14 -4.57
C PRO A 221 -23.70 0.03 -6.04
N ILE A 222 -23.76 -1.19 -6.55
CA ILE A 222 -24.24 -1.46 -7.91
C ILE A 222 -25.76 -1.53 -7.93
N PRO A 223 -26.44 -1.17 -9.09
CA PRO A 223 -25.78 -0.81 -10.36
C PRO A 223 -25.41 0.67 -10.50
N ASP A 224 -26.08 1.62 -9.82
CA ASP A 224 -26.08 3.03 -10.24
C ASP A 224 -25.71 4.03 -9.12
N LEU A 225 -25.25 3.55 -7.96
CA LEU A 225 -24.95 4.40 -6.80
C LEU A 225 -23.45 4.63 -6.55
N GLY A 226 -22.56 4.12 -7.41
CA GLY A 226 -21.12 4.27 -7.23
C GLY A 226 -20.71 5.73 -7.08
N GLU A 227 -20.91 6.55 -8.10
CA GLU A 227 -20.56 7.97 -8.09
C GLU A 227 -21.30 8.79 -7.02
N PRO A 228 -22.62 8.66 -6.84
CA PRO A 228 -23.34 9.39 -5.80
C PRO A 228 -22.79 9.15 -4.41
N VAL A 229 -22.37 7.91 -4.10
CA VAL A 229 -21.82 7.55 -2.79
C VAL A 229 -20.41 8.12 -2.62
N HIS A 230 -19.55 7.99 -3.63
CA HIS A 230 -18.21 8.58 -3.62
C HIS A 230 -18.30 10.09 -3.39
N TYR A 231 -19.10 10.79 -4.19
CA TYR A 231 -19.27 12.23 -4.03
C TYR A 231 -19.83 12.60 -2.64
N ALA A 232 -20.81 11.84 -2.13
CA ALA A 232 -21.45 12.14 -0.84
C ALA A 232 -20.45 12.15 0.31
N GLY A 233 -19.41 11.31 0.27
CA GLY A 233 -18.35 11.29 1.26
C GLY A 233 -17.20 12.24 0.93
N LEU A 234 -16.66 12.15 -0.29
CA LEU A 234 -15.46 12.91 -0.70
C LEU A 234 -15.66 14.44 -0.65
N LYS A 235 -16.88 14.93 -0.86
CA LYS A 235 -17.21 16.36 -0.69
C LYS A 235 -16.99 16.91 0.73
N HIS A 236 -16.87 16.04 1.73
CA HIS A 236 -16.50 16.39 3.11
C HIS A 236 -14.99 16.28 3.36
N GLY A 237 -14.20 15.98 2.32
CA GLY A 237 -12.77 15.72 2.44
C GLY A 237 -12.47 14.36 3.11
N GLN A 238 -13.41 13.44 3.09
CA GLN A 238 -13.17 12.05 3.50
C GLN A 238 -12.18 11.39 2.54
N ILE A 239 -11.55 10.32 3.03
CA ILE A 239 -10.81 9.36 2.23
C ILE A 239 -11.42 7.98 2.46
N PHE A 240 -11.23 7.07 1.51
CA PHE A 240 -11.81 5.74 1.59
C PHE A 240 -10.74 4.67 1.57
N THR A 241 -11.00 3.56 2.27
CA THR A 241 -10.34 2.28 2.04
C THR A 241 -11.33 1.32 1.42
N GLU A 242 -11.00 0.78 0.27
CA GLU A 242 -11.78 -0.27 -0.39
C GLU A 242 -11.06 -1.61 -0.35
N SER A 243 -11.79 -2.69 -0.49
CA SER A 243 -11.23 -4.04 -0.51
C SER A 243 -10.38 -4.38 0.73
N ALA A 244 -10.80 -3.95 1.91
CA ALA A 244 -10.22 -4.46 3.15
C ALA A 244 -10.59 -5.94 3.34
N THR A 245 -9.83 -6.65 4.14
CA THR A 245 -10.10 -8.06 4.50
C THR A 245 -9.90 -8.27 6.00
N ASN A 246 -10.31 -9.41 6.52
CA ASN A 246 -10.03 -9.83 7.90
C ASN A 246 -10.52 -8.84 8.98
N LEU A 247 -11.54 -8.02 8.66
CA LEU A 247 -12.12 -7.07 9.61
C LEU A 247 -12.74 -7.77 10.83
N GLY A 248 -13.14 -9.03 10.68
CA GLY A 248 -13.64 -9.85 11.77
C GLY A 248 -12.62 -10.15 12.88
N SER A 249 -11.33 -9.94 12.65
CA SER A 249 -10.26 -10.06 13.64
C SER A 249 -10.14 -8.83 14.54
N LEU A 250 -10.84 -7.75 14.25
CA LEU A 250 -10.79 -6.51 15.03
C LEU A 250 -11.92 -6.47 16.06
N PRO A 251 -11.69 -5.88 17.24
CA PRO A 251 -12.76 -5.51 18.13
C PRO A 251 -13.57 -4.33 17.56
N THR A 252 -14.75 -4.10 18.13
CA THR A 252 -15.64 -3.01 17.73
C THR A 252 -14.98 -1.62 17.82
N THR A 253 -14.09 -1.42 18.79
CA THR A 253 -13.36 -0.17 19.05
C THR A 253 -11.99 -0.45 19.66
N GLY A 254 -11.13 0.58 19.73
CA GLY A 254 -9.86 0.55 20.47
C GLY A 254 -8.65 0.01 19.71
N ALA A 255 -8.82 -0.57 18.52
CA ALA A 255 -7.71 -0.89 17.65
C ALA A 255 -7.25 0.37 16.91
N PHE A 256 -5.93 0.51 16.71
CA PHE A 256 -5.40 1.52 15.79
C PHE A 256 -5.44 0.97 14.37
N TYR A 257 -5.94 1.76 13.45
CA TYR A 257 -6.01 1.45 12.02
C TYR A 257 -5.07 2.34 11.23
N CYS A 258 -4.50 1.78 10.18
CA CYS A 258 -3.69 2.48 9.18
C CYS A 258 -3.92 1.86 7.81
N CYS A 259 -4.17 2.70 6.80
CA CYS A 259 -4.06 2.34 5.40
C CYS A 259 -3.42 3.50 4.66
N MET A 260 -2.21 3.31 4.14
CA MET A 260 -1.48 4.33 3.40
C MET A 260 -1.16 3.81 2.00
N GLY A 261 -1.46 4.65 1.01
CA GLY A 261 -1.06 4.46 -0.37
C GLY A 261 0.16 5.31 -0.74
N PRO A 262 0.67 5.19 -1.98
CA PRO A 262 1.79 5.96 -2.47
C PRO A 262 1.42 7.43 -2.68
N ARG A 263 2.42 8.31 -2.58
CA ARG A 263 2.28 9.76 -2.79
C ARG A 263 2.46 10.11 -4.26
N HIS A 264 1.48 9.80 -5.08
CA HIS A 264 1.51 10.17 -6.50
C HIS A 264 1.13 11.65 -6.72
N THR A 265 1.90 12.36 -7.55
CA THR A 265 1.41 13.61 -8.14
C THR A 265 0.22 13.29 -9.02
N ASP A 266 -0.85 14.08 -8.85
CA ASP A 266 -2.10 13.89 -9.59
C ASP A 266 -2.76 12.51 -9.43
N GLY A 267 -2.39 11.73 -8.40
CA GLY A 267 -3.02 10.47 -8.05
C GLY A 267 -4.31 10.65 -7.26
N PRO A 268 -5.48 10.35 -7.84
CA PRO A 268 -6.77 10.48 -7.16
C PRO A 268 -7.06 9.31 -6.20
N TYR A 269 -6.29 8.25 -6.29
CA TYR A 269 -6.33 7.03 -5.50
C TYR A 269 -5.00 6.28 -5.62
N GLY A 270 -4.86 5.17 -4.91
CA GLY A 270 -3.70 4.29 -5.06
C GLY A 270 -3.81 3.03 -4.21
N GLU A 271 -3.10 1.99 -4.62
CA GLU A 271 -2.96 0.76 -3.86
C GLU A 271 -2.42 1.05 -2.46
N GLY A 272 -2.98 0.39 -1.44
CA GLY A 272 -2.63 0.63 -0.04
C GLY A 272 -2.28 -0.63 0.73
N ARG A 273 -1.42 -0.49 1.73
CA ARG A 273 -1.24 -1.51 2.75
C ARG A 273 -2.06 -1.16 3.98
N SER A 274 -3.20 -1.85 4.14
CA SER A 274 -4.09 -1.72 5.29
C SER A 274 -3.67 -2.66 6.41
N PHE A 275 -3.58 -2.15 7.63
CA PHE A 275 -3.33 -2.98 8.81
C PHE A 275 -3.93 -2.33 10.07
N ALA A 276 -4.08 -3.14 11.11
CA ALA A 276 -4.45 -2.64 12.42
C ALA A 276 -3.49 -3.14 13.50
N ILE A 277 -3.47 -2.42 14.62
CA ILE A 277 -2.81 -2.81 15.85
C ILE A 277 -3.89 -3.05 16.91
N GLN A 278 -3.91 -4.25 17.47
CA GLN A 278 -4.88 -4.65 18.49
C GLN A 278 -4.84 -3.71 19.71
N PRO A 279 -5.97 -3.58 20.45
CA PRO A 279 -6.05 -2.72 21.60
C PRO A 279 -4.93 -2.95 22.61
N GLY A 280 -4.30 -1.86 23.05
CA GLY A 280 -3.19 -1.89 23.98
C GLY A 280 -2.50 -0.54 24.08
N LYS A 281 -1.44 -0.44 24.89
CA LYS A 281 -0.72 0.82 25.11
C LYS A 281 -0.20 1.47 23.81
N LEU A 282 0.23 0.65 22.84
CA LEU A 282 0.72 1.15 21.56
C LEU A 282 -0.43 1.73 20.75
N ALA A 283 -1.51 0.96 20.55
CA ALA A 283 -2.70 1.42 19.82
C ALA A 283 -3.24 2.73 20.43
N THR A 284 -3.43 2.80 21.74
CA THR A 284 -3.92 3.99 22.44
C THR A 284 -3.06 5.23 22.11
N ARG A 285 -1.73 5.12 22.21
CA ARG A 285 -0.82 6.25 21.90
C ARG A 285 -0.89 6.69 20.43
N LEU A 286 -1.03 5.73 19.50
CA LEU A 286 -1.12 6.02 18.08
C LEU A 286 -2.47 6.69 17.75
N ILE A 287 -3.58 6.22 18.35
CA ILE A 287 -4.91 6.84 18.24
C ILE A 287 -4.87 8.30 18.76
N GLU A 288 -4.29 8.53 19.94
CA GLU A 288 -4.11 9.89 20.48
C GLU A 288 -3.29 10.78 19.55
N SER A 289 -2.23 10.23 18.93
CA SER A 289 -1.41 10.97 17.96
C SER A 289 -2.17 11.28 16.69
N ALA A 290 -2.98 10.36 16.17
CA ALA A 290 -3.84 10.56 15.02
C ALA A 290 -4.88 11.66 15.28
N ARG A 291 -5.58 11.59 16.42
CA ARG A 291 -6.55 12.64 16.85
C ARG A 291 -5.91 14.00 17.00
N ALA A 292 -4.65 14.04 17.46
CA ALA A 292 -3.86 15.27 17.56
C ALA A 292 -3.20 15.67 16.23
N LYS A 293 -3.50 14.99 15.10
CA LYS A 293 -2.95 15.25 13.76
C LYS A 293 -1.42 15.22 13.69
N ARG A 294 -0.78 14.33 14.45
CA ARG A 294 0.69 14.21 14.58
C ARG A 294 1.30 13.11 13.73
N ALA A 295 0.66 12.71 12.65
CA ALA A 295 1.23 11.79 11.67
C ALA A 295 2.19 12.53 10.74
N ILE A 296 3.32 11.90 10.41
CA ILE A 296 4.33 12.43 9.47
C ILE A 296 4.58 11.37 8.41
N ASP A 297 4.40 11.74 7.15
CA ASP A 297 4.77 10.89 6.02
C ASP A 297 6.25 11.10 5.68
N LEU A 298 7.01 10.01 5.64
CA LEU A 298 8.44 9.99 5.32
C LEU A 298 8.71 9.52 3.88
N SER A 299 7.65 9.33 3.10
CA SER A 299 7.77 8.88 1.72
C SER A 299 8.10 10.04 0.77
N VAL A 300 8.93 9.78 -0.23
CA VAL A 300 9.12 10.73 -1.32
C VAL A 300 7.91 10.74 -2.24
N VAL A 301 7.67 11.89 -2.89
CA VAL A 301 6.60 12.01 -3.89
C VAL A 301 7.00 11.27 -5.15
N LEU A 302 6.08 10.50 -5.70
CA LEU A 302 6.22 9.81 -6.98
C LEU A 302 5.70 10.71 -8.10
N SER A 303 6.55 11.03 -9.04
CA SER A 303 6.23 11.86 -10.21
C SER A 303 7.14 11.51 -11.38
N SER A 304 6.61 11.57 -12.59
CA SER A 304 7.43 11.46 -13.80
C SER A 304 8.47 12.58 -13.95
N ASP A 305 8.29 13.70 -13.25
CA ASP A 305 9.18 14.85 -13.28
C ASP A 305 10.30 14.79 -12.24
N LEU A 306 10.22 13.85 -11.31
CA LEU A 306 11.21 13.65 -10.26
C LEU A 306 12.12 12.43 -10.55
N PRO A 307 13.36 12.41 -10.05
CA PRO A 307 14.28 11.28 -10.22
C PRO A 307 13.93 10.12 -9.29
N VAL A 308 12.73 9.57 -9.41
CA VAL A 308 12.19 8.52 -8.52
C VAL A 308 12.65 7.12 -8.90
N THR A 309 13.28 6.95 -10.05
CA THR A 309 13.78 5.65 -10.56
C THR A 309 15.28 5.70 -10.82
N TRP A 310 15.91 4.53 -10.86
CA TRP A 310 17.34 4.42 -11.18
C TRP A 310 17.60 4.78 -12.64
N PRO A 311 18.59 5.67 -12.93
CA PRO A 311 18.92 6.03 -14.30
C PRO A 311 19.55 4.85 -15.03
N GLY A 312 19.17 4.66 -16.30
CA GLY A 312 19.80 3.69 -17.19
C GLY A 312 21.19 4.15 -17.61
N ARG A 313 22.17 3.25 -17.59
CA ARG A 313 23.55 3.54 -17.99
C ARG A 313 23.74 3.70 -19.51
N GLU A 314 22.84 3.12 -20.30
CA GLU A 314 23.12 2.83 -21.73
C GLU A 314 22.69 3.93 -22.68
N THR A 315 21.88 4.87 -22.24
CA THR A 315 21.23 5.82 -23.18
C THR A 315 21.68 7.27 -23.02
N GLY A 316 22.55 7.60 -22.06
CA GLY A 316 22.86 9.01 -21.75
C GLY A 316 21.62 9.79 -21.29
N SER A 317 20.45 9.18 -21.32
CA SER A 317 19.20 9.66 -20.79
C SER A 317 19.15 9.33 -19.30
N HIS A 318 19.06 10.35 -18.49
CA HIS A 318 19.00 10.23 -17.04
C HIS A 318 17.60 9.88 -16.53
N ARG A 319 16.66 9.65 -17.44
CA ARG A 319 15.28 9.27 -17.11
C ARG A 319 14.99 7.90 -17.68
N HIS A 320 14.79 6.92 -16.80
CA HIS A 320 14.06 5.72 -17.15
C HIS A 320 12.57 5.99 -16.90
N PRO A 321 11.70 5.81 -17.89
CA PRO A 321 10.27 6.01 -17.72
C PRO A 321 9.62 4.80 -17.02
N TYR A 322 10.13 4.41 -15.84
CA TYR A 322 9.54 3.32 -15.07
C TYR A 322 8.28 3.76 -14.31
N LEU A 323 8.04 5.06 -14.20
CA LEU A 323 6.77 5.56 -13.73
C LEU A 323 6.06 6.23 -14.91
N LYS A 324 5.07 5.57 -15.45
CA LYS A 324 4.14 6.15 -16.43
C LYS A 324 2.77 6.21 -15.76
N VAL A 325 2.26 7.40 -15.61
CA VAL A 325 0.91 7.64 -15.15
C VAL A 325 0.07 7.98 -16.37
N ASP A 326 -0.82 7.09 -16.75
CA ASP A 326 -1.77 7.35 -17.83
C ASP A 326 -3.12 7.69 -17.19
N PHE A 327 -3.61 8.91 -17.42
CA PHE A 327 -4.96 9.30 -17.04
C PHE A 327 -5.94 8.82 -18.10
N LEU A 328 -6.80 7.88 -17.74
CA LEU A 328 -7.97 7.55 -18.52
C LEU A 328 -9.15 8.34 -17.95
N TYR A 329 -9.60 9.32 -18.67
CA TYR A 329 -10.83 10.03 -18.39
C TYR A 329 -11.98 9.27 -19.04
N ALA A 330 -12.86 8.68 -18.24
CA ALA A 330 -14.10 8.11 -18.74
C ALA A 330 -15.12 9.24 -18.87
N ALA A 331 -15.36 9.68 -20.10
CA ALA A 331 -16.20 10.84 -20.40
C ALA A 331 -17.67 10.75 -19.91
N ASN A 332 -18.10 9.59 -19.44
CA ASN A 332 -19.46 9.33 -18.97
C ASN A 332 -19.55 9.13 -17.44
N LEU A 333 -18.42 9.09 -16.76
CA LEU A 333 -18.32 8.92 -15.33
C LEU A 333 -17.40 10.01 -14.84
N ASP A 334 -17.82 10.86 -13.92
CA ASP A 334 -16.99 11.94 -13.36
C ASP A 334 -15.89 11.37 -12.42
N LEU A 335 -15.34 10.19 -12.77
CA LEU A 335 -14.30 9.48 -12.06
C LEU A 335 -12.96 9.61 -12.80
N TYR A 336 -11.90 9.87 -12.05
CA TYR A 336 -10.54 9.91 -12.55
C TYR A 336 -9.83 8.59 -12.27
N HIS A 337 -9.17 8.05 -13.28
CA HIS A 337 -8.45 6.80 -13.22
C HIS A 337 -6.99 7.00 -13.57
N HIS A 338 -6.09 6.22 -12.98
CA HIS A 338 -4.71 6.17 -13.41
C HIS A 338 -4.08 4.79 -13.21
N THR A 339 -3.19 4.47 -14.14
CA THR A 339 -2.41 3.23 -14.14
C THR A 339 -0.94 3.57 -14.06
N HIS A 340 -0.19 2.78 -13.31
CA HIS A 340 1.24 2.90 -13.17
C HIS A 340 1.96 1.76 -13.87
N MET A 341 3.06 2.09 -14.55
CA MET A 341 4.07 1.12 -14.93
C MET A 341 5.34 1.51 -14.19
N MET A 342 5.75 0.71 -13.23
CA MET A 342 6.86 1.05 -12.37
C MET A 342 7.75 -0.14 -12.03
N ASP A 343 9.01 0.17 -11.69
CA ASP A 343 9.87 -0.68 -10.90
C ASP A 343 9.46 -0.56 -9.42
N PRO A 344 9.30 -1.65 -8.67
CA PRO A 344 9.01 -1.60 -7.23
C PRO A 344 10.04 -0.83 -6.38
N MET A 345 11.20 -0.49 -6.96
CA MET A 345 12.22 0.35 -6.32
C MET A 345 12.01 1.85 -6.60
N ALA A 346 10.90 2.25 -7.22
CA ALA A 346 10.58 3.66 -7.42
C ALA A 346 10.31 4.35 -6.08
N GLY A 347 10.99 5.50 -5.86
CA GLY A 347 10.82 6.30 -4.65
C GLY A 347 11.19 5.59 -3.34
N THR A 348 10.38 5.77 -2.32
CA THR A 348 10.53 5.08 -1.03
C THR A 348 10.00 3.66 -1.13
N HIS A 349 10.85 2.68 -0.93
CA HIS A 349 10.52 1.28 -1.16
C HIS A 349 11.07 0.35 -0.09
N LEU A 350 10.50 -0.85 -0.01
CA LEU A 350 10.92 -1.92 0.87
C LEU A 350 11.70 -2.98 0.08
N VAL A 351 12.86 -3.37 0.58
CA VAL A 351 13.67 -4.44 0.00
C VAL A 351 13.59 -5.68 0.89
N THR A 352 13.22 -6.81 0.31
CA THR A 352 13.13 -8.10 1.00
C THR A 352 14.35 -8.97 0.70
N PRO A 353 14.64 -10.02 1.49
CA PRO A 353 15.76 -10.91 1.25
C PRO A 353 15.79 -11.50 -0.17
N SER A 354 14.64 -11.83 -0.76
CA SER A 354 14.54 -12.38 -2.11
C SER A 354 15.03 -11.42 -3.23
N TYR A 355 15.20 -10.13 -2.90
CA TYR A 355 15.81 -9.19 -3.85
C TYR A 355 17.23 -9.60 -4.26
N SER A 356 18.08 -9.97 -3.31
CA SER A 356 19.51 -10.29 -3.56
C SER A 356 19.95 -11.68 -3.11
N LEU A 357 19.08 -12.43 -2.44
CA LEU A 357 19.36 -13.81 -2.08
C LEU A 357 18.70 -14.77 -3.05
N PRO A 358 19.44 -15.74 -3.62
CA PRO A 358 18.85 -16.74 -4.48
C PRO A 358 17.92 -17.66 -3.70
N LYS A 359 16.98 -18.29 -4.41
CA LYS A 359 16.10 -19.31 -3.83
C LYS A 359 16.88 -20.51 -3.34
N THR A 360 16.33 -21.19 -2.35
CA THR A 360 16.89 -22.46 -1.83
C THR A 360 17.14 -23.43 -2.96
N GLY A 361 18.33 -24.03 -2.98
CA GLY A 361 18.75 -24.96 -4.02
C GLY A 361 19.36 -24.34 -5.28
N PHE A 362 19.44 -23.03 -5.37
CA PHE A 362 20.13 -22.36 -6.49
C PHE A 362 21.62 -22.70 -6.49
N LYS A 363 22.16 -22.99 -7.65
CA LYS A 363 23.58 -23.39 -7.81
C LYS A 363 24.40 -22.21 -8.34
N ASN A 364 25.50 -21.88 -7.67
CA ASN A 364 26.41 -20.81 -8.12
C ASN A 364 26.97 -21.06 -9.53
N SER A 365 27.01 -22.31 -9.99
CA SER A 365 27.38 -22.65 -11.38
C SER A 365 26.39 -22.10 -12.43
N SER A 366 25.22 -21.67 -12.03
CA SER A 366 24.23 -20.98 -12.91
C SER A 366 24.61 -19.56 -13.24
N TYR A 367 25.54 -18.94 -12.51
CA TYR A 367 26.08 -17.62 -12.85
C TYR A 367 27.15 -17.71 -13.95
N SER A 368 27.33 -16.62 -14.69
CA SER A 368 28.47 -16.51 -15.60
C SER A 368 29.78 -16.57 -14.84
N PRO A 369 30.91 -16.94 -15.50
CA PRO A 369 32.22 -16.94 -14.85
C PRO A 369 32.61 -15.61 -14.21
N GLU A 370 32.24 -14.49 -14.84
CA GLU A 370 32.49 -13.14 -14.32
C GLU A 370 31.74 -12.88 -13.03
N VAL A 371 30.43 -13.22 -12.98
CA VAL A 371 29.60 -13.09 -11.77
C VAL A 371 30.10 -14.01 -10.68
N GLN A 372 30.50 -15.25 -11.01
CA GLN A 372 31.08 -16.19 -10.04
C GLN A 372 32.38 -15.64 -9.43
N SER A 373 33.24 -15.02 -10.27
CA SER A 373 34.48 -14.39 -9.78
C SER A 373 34.18 -13.26 -8.83
N TRP A 374 33.33 -12.34 -9.24
CA TRP A 374 32.91 -11.21 -8.40
C TRP A 374 32.28 -11.69 -7.08
N LEU A 375 31.45 -12.71 -7.10
CA LEU A 375 30.84 -13.29 -5.90
C LEU A 375 31.87 -13.90 -4.95
N ARG A 376 32.90 -14.61 -5.46
CA ARG A 376 33.97 -15.14 -4.62
C ARG A 376 34.70 -14.01 -3.87
N ASP A 377 35.03 -12.93 -4.59
CA ASP A 377 35.69 -11.78 -3.99
C ASP A 377 34.81 -11.12 -2.91
N TYR A 378 33.53 -10.91 -3.25
CA TYR A 378 32.57 -10.36 -2.29
C TYR A 378 32.40 -11.26 -1.07
N GLU A 379 32.17 -12.56 -1.25
CA GLU A 379 31.96 -13.51 -0.15
C GLU A 379 33.21 -13.70 0.70
N SER A 380 34.40 -13.49 0.15
CA SER A 380 35.65 -13.52 0.92
C SER A 380 35.76 -12.35 1.90
N LEU A 381 35.18 -11.19 1.55
CA LEU A 381 35.21 -9.97 2.37
C LEU A 381 34.05 -9.91 3.38
N TYR A 382 32.86 -10.33 2.96
CA TYR A 382 31.61 -10.11 3.68
C TYR A 382 30.92 -11.38 4.18
N GLY A 383 31.48 -12.55 3.87
CA GLY A 383 30.88 -13.85 4.21
C GLY A 383 29.92 -14.36 3.12
N ARG A 384 29.60 -15.64 3.21
CA ARG A 384 28.73 -16.31 2.25
C ARG A 384 27.33 -15.73 2.28
N ARG A 385 26.77 -15.46 1.10
CA ARG A 385 25.35 -15.17 0.94
C ARG A 385 24.56 -16.44 1.29
N GLY A 386 23.44 -16.22 1.96
CA GLY A 386 22.47 -17.29 2.21
C GLY A 386 21.54 -17.52 1.01
N PHE A 387 20.43 -18.19 1.30
CA PHE A 387 19.30 -18.38 0.41
C PHE A 387 18.05 -17.77 1.07
N SER A 388 17.10 -17.34 0.26
CA SER A 388 15.80 -16.94 0.77
C SER A 388 14.70 -17.23 -0.24
N ASP A 389 13.63 -17.85 0.25
CA ASP A 389 12.39 -18.01 -0.48
C ASP A 389 11.33 -17.01 0.00
N THR A 390 11.71 -16.09 0.92
CA THR A 390 10.80 -15.14 1.52
C THR A 390 10.52 -13.98 0.57
N THR A 391 9.28 -13.84 0.17
CA THR A 391 8.74 -12.76 -0.66
C THR A 391 8.03 -11.70 0.21
N VAL A 392 7.62 -10.57 -0.38
CA VAL A 392 7.13 -9.41 0.38
C VAL A 392 5.86 -9.72 1.16
N GLU A 393 4.98 -10.54 0.63
CA GLU A 393 3.72 -10.94 1.28
C GLU A 393 3.94 -11.84 2.52
N GLN A 394 5.12 -12.45 2.64
CA GLN A 394 5.48 -13.30 3.76
C GLN A 394 6.19 -12.55 4.90
N ILE A 395 6.53 -11.29 4.69
CA ILE A 395 7.18 -10.48 5.74
C ILE A 395 6.13 -10.11 6.81
N PRO A 396 6.33 -10.51 8.06
CA PRO A 396 5.41 -10.14 9.13
C PRO A 396 5.33 -8.61 9.31
N LEU A 397 4.13 -8.06 9.49
CA LEU A 397 3.93 -6.63 9.74
C LEU A 397 4.74 -6.12 10.94
N SER A 398 4.96 -6.95 11.96
CA SER A 398 5.80 -6.63 13.12
C SER A 398 7.28 -6.36 12.78
N GLN A 399 7.74 -6.72 11.57
CA GLN A 399 9.06 -6.36 11.06
C GLN A 399 9.03 -5.04 10.26
N MET A 400 7.87 -4.63 9.79
CA MET A 400 7.69 -3.40 9.01
C MET A 400 7.33 -2.19 9.88
N ALA A 401 6.97 -2.42 11.15
CA ALA A 401 6.55 -1.38 12.07
C ALA A 401 7.29 -1.50 13.40
N GLY A 402 7.65 -0.36 14.00
CA GLY A 402 8.37 -0.35 15.28
C GLY A 402 8.79 1.04 15.72
N ASN A 403 9.59 1.11 16.76
CA ASN A 403 10.16 2.36 17.22
C ASN A 403 11.17 2.90 16.21
N LEU A 404 10.96 4.12 15.74
CA LEU A 404 11.87 4.81 14.84
C LEU A 404 13.12 5.27 15.63
N ARG A 405 14.30 5.06 15.04
CA ARG A 405 15.56 5.65 15.46
C ARG A 405 16.15 6.42 14.30
N VAL A 406 16.45 7.69 14.51
CA VAL A 406 17.06 8.55 13.49
C VAL A 406 18.52 8.74 13.85
N ILE A 407 19.41 8.31 12.94
CA ILE A 407 20.85 8.52 13.05
C ILE A 407 21.23 9.60 12.04
N ASP A 408 21.70 10.74 12.53
CA ASP A 408 22.09 11.85 11.67
C ASP A 408 23.45 11.56 11.02
N VAL A 409 23.46 11.42 9.72
CA VAL A 409 24.65 11.23 8.88
C VAL A 409 24.78 12.31 7.80
N THR A 410 24.12 13.45 7.98
CA THR A 410 24.16 14.57 7.03
C THR A 410 25.57 15.08 6.76
N GLY A 411 26.48 14.94 7.74
CA GLY A 411 27.90 15.26 7.57
C GLY A 411 28.64 14.43 6.51
N LEU A 412 28.05 13.33 6.05
CA LEU A 412 28.62 12.52 4.94
C LEU A 412 28.22 13.03 3.57
N VAL A 413 27.22 13.91 3.46
CA VAL A 413 26.76 14.44 2.17
C VAL A 413 27.87 15.31 1.57
N GLY A 414 28.30 14.97 0.35
CA GLY A 414 29.39 15.67 -0.35
C GLY A 414 30.79 15.46 0.24
N SER A 415 30.96 14.57 1.22
CA SER A 415 32.27 14.29 1.85
C SER A 415 33.24 13.51 0.95
N VAL A 416 32.73 12.88 -0.12
CA VAL A 416 33.52 12.16 -1.12
C VAL A 416 33.48 12.93 -2.44
N PRO A 417 34.62 13.29 -3.04
CA PRO A 417 34.65 13.92 -4.34
C PRO A 417 34.00 13.07 -5.43
N ALA A 418 33.29 13.71 -6.38
CA ALA A 418 32.50 13.01 -7.40
C ALA A 418 33.35 12.17 -8.37
N ASP A 419 34.64 12.47 -8.49
CA ASP A 419 35.60 11.78 -9.34
C ASP A 419 36.33 10.61 -8.65
N THR A 420 36.06 10.39 -7.36
CA THR A 420 36.64 9.29 -6.60
C THR A 420 35.73 8.06 -6.58
N LEU A 421 36.30 6.88 -6.43
CA LEU A 421 35.56 5.63 -6.23
C LEU A 421 35.86 5.03 -4.85
N PRO A 422 34.81 4.65 -4.10
CA PRO A 422 33.39 4.82 -4.41
C PRO A 422 32.97 6.29 -4.37
N ALA A 423 32.10 6.68 -5.33
CA ALA A 423 31.58 8.05 -5.40
C ALA A 423 30.58 8.40 -4.26
N SER A 424 30.30 7.47 -3.40
CA SER A 424 29.40 7.64 -2.25
C SER A 424 30.12 7.42 -0.94
N ALA A 425 29.86 8.26 0.05
CA ALA A 425 30.30 8.05 1.41
C ALA A 425 29.59 6.84 2.02
N MET A 426 30.34 6.01 2.73
CA MET A 426 29.80 4.82 3.37
C MET A 426 29.41 5.13 4.83
N ILE A 427 28.21 4.73 5.22
CA ILE A 427 27.82 4.69 6.64
C ILE A 427 28.51 3.48 7.26
N ARG A 428 29.32 3.72 8.28
CA ARG A 428 30.15 2.71 8.94
C ARG A 428 29.77 2.57 10.42
N PRO A 429 30.23 1.52 11.11
CA PRO A 429 29.94 1.33 12.54
C PRO A 429 30.25 2.56 13.40
N GLU A 430 31.35 3.28 13.11
CA GLU A 430 31.73 4.50 13.85
C GLU A 430 30.70 5.64 13.74
N HIS A 431 29.78 5.63 12.77
CA HIS A 431 28.67 6.58 12.68
C HIS A 431 27.48 6.16 13.55
N VAL A 432 27.34 4.87 13.83
CA VAL A 432 26.22 4.29 14.59
C VAL A 432 26.54 4.18 16.09
N SER A 433 27.75 3.74 16.44
CA SER A 433 28.15 3.49 17.81
C SER A 433 27.99 4.69 18.79
N PRO A 434 28.19 5.96 18.38
CA PRO A 434 27.94 7.10 19.28
C PRO A 434 26.45 7.27 19.59
N PHE A 435 25.56 6.85 18.68
CA PHE A 435 24.13 6.86 18.93
C PHE A 435 23.74 5.74 19.90
N GLU A 436 24.26 4.53 19.73
CA GLU A 436 24.01 3.39 20.60
C GLU A 436 24.48 3.66 22.05
N ALA A 437 25.62 4.33 22.20
CA ALA A 437 26.18 4.67 23.52
C ALA A 437 25.33 5.69 24.31
N LYS A 438 24.42 6.44 23.64
CA LYS A 438 23.55 7.44 24.25
C LYS A 438 22.12 6.94 24.52
N HIS A 439 21.74 5.80 23.95
CA HIS A 439 20.36 5.29 23.93
C HIS A 439 20.28 3.81 24.28
#